data_3e89d8d5345a5be853b54f1e9fddc118
#
_entry.id   3e89d8d5345a5be853b54f1e9fddc118
#
_cell.length_a   1.000
_cell.length_b   1.000
_cell.length_c   1.000
_cell.angle_alpha   90.00
_cell.angle_beta   90.00
_cell.angle_gamma   90.00
#
_symmetry.space_group_name_H-M   'P 1'
#
loop_
_entity.id
_entity.type
_entity.pdbx_description
1 polymer ?
#
loop_
_entity_poly.entity_id
_entity_poly.type
_entity_poly.pdbx_seq_one_letter_code
_entity_poly.pdbx_strand_id
1 'polypeptide(L)'
;MKTGRNDPCPCGSGKKYKKCCANRSASSILQEMKEDIHNLIGDRSFGSIEEVQAVLDQYQQQKNEAPVEEFHGLSSEQMHRFLHLPFESPELITFPLELEREPENKAAFLLSMLIKGIGEDGMKLTAKGNLGRKFCQAAHREYYARYPDSFMANLSVRSELNFEPLHAIRLTAQLGGLVRKYKGRLLLTNKCKKALDRNGLRELYPLVLHAYIRKFNWAYRDGFQEIPFIQQSFLFTLYLLRKYGNTWRPATFYSDNYLRAFPMILEEIERKPFEEPKDTLQRCYILRALQKFAGFFGLADLEQVSEGPINREYRVRSTGLLKEVVRWSL
;
A
#
# COMPACT_ATOMS: atom_id res chain seq x y z
N MET A 1 -28.58 1.74 6.34
CA MET A 1 -29.52 2.76 6.91
C MET A 1 -28.97 4.13 6.58
N LYS A 2 -29.81 5.06 6.12
CA LYS A 2 -29.37 6.47 6.01
C LYS A 2 -29.20 7.00 7.42
N THR A 3 -28.03 7.47 7.78
CA THR A 3 -27.77 8.13 9.06
C THR A 3 -28.70 9.33 9.17
N GLY A 4 -29.59 9.33 10.17
CA GLY A 4 -30.50 10.42 10.40
C GLY A 4 -29.77 11.67 10.89
N ARG A 5 -30.29 12.87 10.61
CA ARG A 5 -29.65 14.15 11.02
C ARG A 5 -29.30 14.23 12.51
N ASN A 6 -30.03 13.53 13.37
CA ASN A 6 -29.85 13.55 14.81
C ASN A 6 -29.10 12.35 15.37
N ASP A 7 -28.76 11.35 14.55
CA ASP A 7 -28.02 10.16 14.97
C ASP A 7 -26.58 10.51 15.37
N PRO A 8 -25.92 9.69 16.21
CA PRO A 8 -24.49 9.82 16.47
C PRO A 8 -23.71 9.81 15.15
N CYS A 9 -22.74 10.72 15.03
CA CYS A 9 -21.97 10.80 13.80
C CYS A 9 -21.14 9.52 13.59
N PRO A 10 -21.20 8.87 12.43
CA PRO A 10 -20.45 7.65 12.13
C PRO A 10 -18.93 7.85 12.14
N CYS A 11 -18.44 9.11 12.14
CA CYS A 11 -17.01 9.41 12.28
C CYS A 11 -16.44 9.20 13.70
N GLY A 12 -17.30 8.84 14.70
CA GLY A 12 -16.87 8.61 16.09
C GLY A 12 -16.62 9.87 16.91
N SER A 13 -16.94 11.06 16.40
CA SER A 13 -16.71 12.35 17.09
C SER A 13 -17.61 12.58 18.33
N GLY A 14 -18.56 11.68 18.63
CA GLY A 14 -19.55 11.85 19.70
C GLY A 14 -20.60 12.93 19.44
N LYS A 15 -20.50 13.68 18.34
CA LYS A 15 -21.46 14.73 17.96
C LYS A 15 -22.60 14.13 17.12
N LYS A 16 -23.77 14.80 17.10
CA LYS A 16 -24.85 14.43 16.19
C LYS A 16 -24.42 14.63 14.73
N TYR A 17 -24.84 13.73 13.83
CA TYR A 17 -24.47 13.75 12.40
C TYR A 17 -24.65 15.13 11.76
N LYS A 18 -25.78 15.83 12.03
CA LYS A 18 -26.04 17.20 11.56
C LYS A 18 -25.07 18.27 12.08
N LYS A 19 -24.36 18.00 13.19
CA LYS A 19 -23.39 18.92 13.80
C LYS A 19 -21.94 18.46 13.57
N CYS A 20 -21.73 17.47 12.70
CA CYS A 20 -20.44 16.92 12.33
C CYS A 20 -20.37 16.68 10.82
N CYS A 21 -20.35 15.44 10.34
CA CYS A 21 -20.13 15.13 8.92
C CYS A 21 -21.23 15.59 7.97
N ALA A 22 -22.49 15.73 8.44
CA ALA A 22 -23.57 16.27 7.61
C ALA A 22 -23.45 17.79 7.35
N ASN A 23 -22.67 18.50 8.15
CA ASN A 23 -22.43 19.93 7.98
C ASN A 23 -21.11 20.26 7.26
N ARG A 24 -20.29 19.26 6.94
CA ARG A 24 -19.18 19.41 5.99
C ARG A 24 -19.70 19.29 4.56
N SER A 25 -20.79 19.97 4.26
CA SER A 25 -21.23 20.15 2.88
C SER A 25 -20.30 21.14 2.17
N ALA A 26 -20.22 21.08 0.85
CA ALA A 26 -19.48 22.08 0.05
C ALA A 26 -19.82 23.52 0.46
N SER A 27 -21.02 23.78 0.98
CA SER A 27 -21.46 25.09 1.50
C SER A 27 -20.75 25.51 2.80
N SER A 28 -20.40 24.58 3.72
CA SER A 28 -19.67 24.95 4.95
C SER A 28 -18.19 25.23 4.66
N ILE A 29 -17.58 24.48 3.76
CA ILE A 29 -16.22 24.74 3.29
C ILE A 29 -16.16 26.08 2.58
N LEU A 30 -17.13 26.37 1.72
CA LEU A 30 -17.23 27.66 1.04
C LEU A 30 -17.49 28.82 2.02
N GLN A 31 -18.20 28.58 3.11
CA GLN A 31 -18.45 29.61 4.11
C GLN A 31 -17.23 29.88 4.98
N GLU A 32 -16.51 28.83 5.42
CA GLU A 32 -15.21 28.94 6.10
C GLU A 32 -14.20 29.67 5.20
N MET A 33 -14.11 29.30 3.91
CA MET A 33 -13.24 30.02 2.95
C MET A 33 -13.63 31.49 2.79
N LYS A 34 -14.91 31.80 2.74
CA LYS A 34 -15.38 33.21 2.65
C LYS A 34 -15.04 33.99 3.90
N GLU A 35 -15.23 33.41 5.08
CA GLU A 35 -14.87 34.03 6.36
C GLU A 35 -13.35 34.21 6.48
N ASP A 36 -12.57 33.21 6.09
CA ASP A 36 -11.12 33.31 6.05
C ASP A 36 -10.63 34.39 5.07
N ILE A 37 -11.20 34.42 3.87
CA ILE A 37 -10.89 35.47 2.86
C ILE A 37 -11.31 36.85 3.36
N HIS A 38 -12.50 36.97 3.98
CA HIS A 38 -12.96 38.22 4.56
C HIS A 38 -12.04 38.68 5.69
N ASN A 39 -11.58 37.79 6.55
CA ASN A 39 -10.62 38.11 7.62
C ASN A 39 -9.24 38.52 7.09
N LEU A 40 -8.84 37.95 5.96
CA LEU A 40 -7.55 38.27 5.30
C LEU A 40 -7.55 39.59 4.55
N ILE A 41 -8.62 39.87 3.81
CA ILE A 41 -8.78 41.01 2.95
C ILE A 41 -9.41 42.18 3.72
N GLY A 42 -10.38 41.89 4.60
CA GLY A 42 -11.09 42.76 5.50
C GLY A 42 -10.96 44.27 5.22
N ASP A 43 -10.44 45.00 6.19
CA ASP A 43 -10.24 46.45 6.11
C ASP A 43 -8.92 46.90 5.46
N ARG A 44 -8.19 45.95 4.78
CA ARG A 44 -6.97 46.29 4.08
C ARG A 44 -7.25 47.00 2.74
N SER A 45 -6.65 48.12 2.51
CA SER A 45 -6.65 48.76 1.19
C SER A 45 -5.52 48.16 0.34
N PHE A 46 -5.86 47.63 -0.81
CA PHE A 46 -4.90 47.08 -1.79
C PHE A 46 -4.74 48.05 -2.95
N GLY A 47 -3.52 48.24 -3.39
CA GLY A 47 -3.20 49.10 -4.51
C GLY A 47 -3.47 48.48 -5.87
N SER A 48 -3.52 47.15 -5.93
CA SER A 48 -3.76 46.41 -7.18
C SER A 48 -4.36 45.01 -6.94
N ILE A 49 -4.88 44.40 -8.00
CA ILE A 49 -5.41 43.00 -7.98
C ILE A 49 -4.25 42.02 -7.72
N GLU A 50 -3.06 42.33 -8.19
CA GLU A 50 -1.87 41.49 -8.01
C GLU A 50 -1.48 41.39 -6.51
N GLU A 51 -1.65 42.47 -5.74
CA GLU A 51 -1.43 42.43 -4.29
C GLU A 51 -2.45 41.57 -3.57
N VAL A 52 -3.72 41.63 -3.97
CA VAL A 52 -4.75 40.75 -3.45
C VAL A 52 -4.43 39.30 -3.76
N GLN A 53 -4.05 39.00 -5.00
CA GLN A 53 -3.67 37.63 -5.42
C GLN A 53 -2.48 37.12 -4.62
N ALA A 54 -1.44 37.92 -4.41
CA ALA A 54 -0.27 37.54 -3.63
C ALA A 54 -0.63 37.16 -2.18
N VAL A 55 -1.53 37.92 -1.56
CA VAL A 55 -2.02 37.59 -0.19
C VAL A 55 -2.84 36.28 -0.15
N LEU A 56 -3.69 36.06 -1.15
CA LEU A 56 -4.47 34.82 -1.27
C LEU A 56 -3.56 33.61 -1.52
N ASP A 57 -2.58 33.75 -2.39
CA ASP A 57 -1.62 32.69 -2.70
C ASP A 57 -0.79 32.32 -1.45
N GLN A 58 -0.32 33.31 -0.72
CA GLN A 58 0.42 33.10 0.54
C GLN A 58 -0.45 32.39 1.59
N TYR A 59 -1.69 32.80 1.73
CA TYR A 59 -2.63 32.14 2.63
C TYR A 59 -2.91 30.69 2.22
N GLN A 60 -3.15 30.46 0.95
CA GLN A 60 -3.39 29.11 0.43
C GLN A 60 -2.17 28.21 0.62
N GLN A 61 -0.97 28.76 0.39
CA GLN A 61 0.28 28.04 0.65
C GLN A 61 0.40 27.67 2.14
N GLN A 62 0.19 28.62 3.05
CA GLN A 62 0.22 28.35 4.50
C GLN A 62 -0.79 27.26 4.90
N LYS A 63 -1.99 27.32 4.35
CA LYS A 63 -3.04 26.32 4.62
C LYS A 63 -2.68 24.93 4.07
N ASN A 64 -2.07 24.87 2.89
CA ASN A 64 -1.62 23.63 2.27
C ASN A 64 -0.41 23.00 2.98
N GLU A 65 0.42 23.81 3.61
CA GLU A 65 1.61 23.39 4.38
C GLU A 65 1.30 23.07 5.85
N ALA A 66 0.13 23.50 6.35
CA ALA A 66 -0.26 23.25 7.72
C ALA A 66 -0.50 21.73 7.99
N PRO A 67 -0.05 21.20 9.15
CA PRO A 67 -0.32 19.83 9.52
C PRO A 67 -1.80 19.54 9.69
N VAL A 68 -2.27 18.44 9.11
CA VAL A 68 -3.64 17.96 9.21
C VAL A 68 -3.71 16.78 10.17
N GLU A 69 -4.63 16.83 11.15
CA GLU A 69 -4.75 15.79 12.18
C GLU A 69 -5.17 14.44 11.59
N GLU A 70 -6.12 14.46 10.64
CA GLU A 70 -6.60 13.28 9.93
C GLU A 70 -5.50 12.61 9.11
N PHE A 71 -4.51 13.38 8.65
CA PHE A 71 -3.34 12.89 7.93
C PHE A 71 -2.16 12.59 8.87
N HIS A 72 -2.43 12.52 10.17
CA HIS A 72 -1.43 12.20 11.19
C HIS A 72 -0.23 13.17 11.20
N GLY A 73 -0.47 14.43 10.90
CA GLY A 73 0.53 15.49 10.92
C GLY A 73 1.19 15.76 9.56
N LEU A 74 0.85 15.00 8.51
CA LEU A 74 1.18 15.42 7.15
C LEU A 74 0.33 16.61 6.75
N SER A 75 0.88 17.52 5.97
CA SER A 75 0.12 18.59 5.35
C SER A 75 -0.66 18.11 4.13
N SER A 76 -1.61 18.92 3.64
CA SER A 76 -2.33 18.63 2.41
C SER A 76 -1.41 18.50 1.20
N GLU A 77 -0.38 19.34 1.11
CA GLU A 77 0.64 19.28 0.06
C GLU A 77 1.46 17.98 0.13
N GLN A 78 1.91 17.59 1.34
CA GLN A 78 2.63 16.34 1.52
C GLN A 78 1.76 15.12 1.17
N MET A 79 0.47 15.15 1.56
CA MET A 79 -0.46 14.07 1.21
C MET A 79 -0.71 14.01 -0.30
N HIS A 80 -0.85 15.15 -0.97
CA HIS A 80 -0.97 15.19 -2.44
C HIS A 80 0.25 14.53 -3.11
N ARG A 81 1.47 14.84 -2.67
CA ARG A 81 2.69 14.22 -3.19
C ARG A 81 2.76 12.72 -2.89
N PHE A 82 2.33 12.29 -1.72
CA PHE A 82 2.23 10.86 -1.38
C PHE A 82 1.33 10.08 -2.32
N LEU A 83 0.21 10.68 -2.71
CA LEU A 83 -0.79 10.02 -3.55
C LEU A 83 -0.46 10.07 -5.04
N HIS A 84 0.15 11.16 -5.51
CA HIS A 84 0.29 11.42 -6.95
C HIS A 84 1.74 11.44 -7.43
N LEU A 85 2.70 11.79 -6.57
CA LEU A 85 4.11 11.97 -6.91
C LEU A 85 5.07 11.21 -5.96
N PRO A 86 4.76 9.93 -5.57
CA PRO A 86 5.50 9.23 -4.52
C PRO A 86 6.96 8.94 -4.88
N PHE A 87 7.33 8.95 -6.16
CA PHE A 87 8.69 8.71 -6.65
C PHE A 87 9.37 9.97 -7.21
N GLU A 88 8.63 11.04 -7.33
CA GLU A 88 9.05 12.33 -7.91
C GLU A 88 9.22 13.44 -6.85
N SER A 89 9.18 13.09 -5.55
CA SER A 89 9.30 14.03 -4.42
C SER A 89 10.50 13.70 -3.52
N PRO A 90 11.75 13.80 -4.04
CA PRO A 90 12.96 13.42 -3.30
C PRO A 90 13.20 14.28 -2.05
N GLU A 91 12.62 15.46 -1.97
CA GLU A 91 12.66 16.36 -0.81
C GLU A 91 11.84 15.81 0.38
N LEU A 92 10.89 14.94 0.13
CA LEU A 92 10.08 14.27 1.17
C LEU A 92 10.51 12.82 1.38
N ILE A 93 10.81 12.11 0.27
CA ILE A 93 11.02 10.67 0.29
C ILE A 93 11.97 10.25 -0.81
N THR A 94 12.84 9.29 -0.50
CA THR A 94 13.63 8.59 -1.51
C THR A 94 13.52 7.09 -1.36
N PHE A 95 13.54 6.39 -2.48
CA PHE A 95 13.56 4.93 -2.57
C PHE A 95 14.93 4.48 -3.08
N PRO A 96 15.83 3.97 -2.23
CA PRO A 96 17.11 3.45 -2.66
C PRO A 96 16.96 2.35 -3.70
N LEU A 97 17.81 2.37 -4.72
CA LEU A 97 17.84 1.34 -5.77
C LEU A 97 18.65 0.12 -5.37
N GLU A 98 19.35 0.20 -4.26
CA GLU A 98 20.16 -0.85 -3.67
C GLU A 98 20.03 -0.83 -2.15
N LEU A 99 19.92 -2.02 -1.54
CA LEU A 99 19.89 -2.19 -0.09
C LEU A 99 21.32 -2.37 0.46
N GLU A 100 21.50 -2.01 1.73
CA GLU A 100 22.77 -2.22 2.43
C GLU A 100 23.06 -3.70 2.69
N ARG A 101 21.99 -4.49 2.92
CA ARG A 101 22.07 -5.94 3.20
C ARG A 101 21.14 -6.73 2.28
N GLU A 102 21.39 -8.01 2.14
CA GLU A 102 20.44 -8.89 1.47
C GLU A 102 19.14 -8.97 2.28
N PRO A 103 17.99 -8.77 1.62
CA PRO A 103 16.70 -8.81 2.30
C PRO A 103 16.30 -10.25 2.64
N GLU A 104 16.01 -10.50 3.91
CA GLU A 104 15.52 -11.79 4.41
C GLU A 104 14.01 -11.75 4.64
N ASN A 105 13.22 -11.89 3.58
CA ASN A 105 11.76 -11.86 3.65
C ASN A 105 11.13 -12.78 2.59
N LYS A 106 9.80 -12.92 2.66
CA LYS A 106 9.01 -13.82 1.82
C LYS A 106 9.19 -13.54 0.32
N ALA A 107 9.16 -12.26 -0.07
CA ALA A 107 9.29 -11.84 -1.47
C ALA A 107 10.70 -12.12 -2.02
N ALA A 108 11.75 -11.75 -1.27
CA ALA A 108 13.15 -11.99 -1.63
C ALA A 108 13.44 -13.49 -1.75
N PHE A 109 12.95 -14.30 -0.82
CA PHE A 109 13.10 -15.74 -0.85
C PHE A 109 12.50 -16.35 -2.14
N LEU A 110 11.25 -16.01 -2.48
CA LEU A 110 10.62 -16.52 -3.70
C LEU A 110 11.25 -15.96 -4.96
N LEU A 111 11.73 -14.72 -4.95
CA LEU A 111 12.49 -14.15 -6.07
C LEU A 111 13.80 -14.91 -6.30
N SER A 112 14.55 -15.21 -5.25
CA SER A 112 15.78 -16.00 -5.31
C SER A 112 15.50 -17.40 -5.87
N MET A 113 14.46 -18.08 -5.36
CA MET A 113 14.06 -19.40 -5.88
C MET A 113 13.69 -19.34 -7.36
N LEU A 114 12.92 -18.34 -7.78
CA LEU A 114 12.52 -18.15 -9.16
C LEU A 114 13.74 -17.96 -10.08
N ILE A 115 14.67 -17.08 -9.70
CA ILE A 115 15.89 -16.78 -10.46
C ILE A 115 16.76 -18.03 -10.57
N LYS A 116 17.01 -18.74 -9.46
CA LYS A 116 17.76 -20.01 -9.45
C LYS A 116 17.11 -21.07 -10.32
N GLY A 117 15.79 -21.20 -10.25
CA GLY A 117 15.03 -22.15 -11.06
C GLY A 117 15.01 -21.84 -12.55
N ILE A 118 15.09 -20.57 -12.94
CA ILE A 118 15.20 -20.15 -14.35
C ILE A 118 16.61 -20.48 -14.87
N GLY A 119 17.66 -20.19 -14.11
CA GLY A 119 19.04 -20.42 -14.51
C GLY A 119 19.44 -19.71 -15.80
N GLU A 120 20.56 -20.11 -16.38
CA GLU A 120 21.10 -19.53 -17.64
C GLU A 120 20.26 -19.91 -18.86
N ASP A 121 19.84 -21.18 -18.95
CA ASP A 121 19.12 -21.75 -20.09
C ASP A 121 17.62 -21.41 -20.09
N GLY A 122 17.11 -20.85 -18.99
CA GLY A 122 15.70 -20.56 -18.80
C GLY A 122 14.86 -21.77 -18.39
N MET A 123 13.72 -21.53 -17.80
CA MET A 123 12.76 -22.53 -17.32
C MET A 123 11.68 -22.82 -18.36
N LYS A 124 11.45 -24.10 -18.68
CA LYS A 124 10.33 -24.50 -19.57
C LYS A 124 8.99 -24.20 -18.89
N LEU A 125 8.12 -23.54 -19.63
CA LEU A 125 6.74 -23.26 -19.21
C LEU A 125 5.79 -24.38 -19.68
N THR A 126 4.65 -24.49 -19.00
CA THR A 126 3.54 -25.32 -19.44
C THR A 126 2.92 -24.75 -20.73
N ALA A 127 2.09 -25.54 -21.43
CA ALA A 127 1.34 -25.06 -22.61
C ALA A 127 0.50 -23.78 -22.33
N LYS A 128 0.04 -23.62 -21.09
CA LYS A 128 -0.70 -22.40 -20.64
C LYS A 128 0.24 -21.24 -20.24
N GLY A 129 1.57 -21.39 -20.39
CA GLY A 129 2.54 -20.36 -20.06
C GLY A 129 2.78 -20.16 -18.55
N ASN A 130 2.47 -21.16 -17.73
CA ASN A 130 2.71 -21.18 -16.28
C ASN A 130 4.01 -21.94 -15.95
N LEU A 131 4.51 -21.73 -14.73
CA LEU A 131 5.61 -22.54 -14.17
C LEU A 131 5.22 -24.01 -14.05
N GLY A 132 6.19 -24.90 -14.20
CA GLY A 132 5.97 -26.34 -14.11
C GLY A 132 5.54 -26.77 -12.70
N ARG A 133 4.63 -27.76 -12.61
CA ARG A 133 4.05 -28.24 -11.34
C ARG A 133 5.13 -28.65 -10.33
N LYS A 134 6.14 -29.41 -10.76
CA LYS A 134 7.22 -29.89 -9.86
C LYS A 134 7.97 -28.73 -9.19
N PHE A 135 8.25 -27.67 -9.95
CA PHE A 135 8.90 -26.47 -9.42
C PHE A 135 7.99 -25.76 -8.40
N CYS A 136 6.70 -25.58 -8.73
CA CYS A 136 5.75 -24.94 -7.81
C CYS A 136 5.59 -25.73 -6.50
N GLN A 137 5.58 -27.05 -6.56
CA GLN A 137 5.51 -27.93 -5.38
C GLN A 137 6.77 -27.85 -4.51
N ALA A 138 7.96 -27.81 -5.13
CA ALA A 138 9.23 -27.64 -4.40
C ALA A 138 9.26 -26.27 -3.71
N ALA A 139 8.96 -25.21 -4.46
CA ALA A 139 8.93 -23.87 -3.93
C ALA A 139 7.91 -23.70 -2.78
N HIS A 140 6.74 -24.31 -2.89
CA HIS A 140 5.71 -24.30 -1.84
C HIS A 140 6.22 -24.98 -0.55
N ARG A 141 6.85 -26.16 -0.66
CA ARG A 141 7.39 -26.86 0.52
C ARG A 141 8.47 -26.02 1.22
N GLU A 142 9.43 -25.51 0.46
CA GLU A 142 10.55 -24.72 1.02
C GLU A 142 10.04 -23.41 1.63
N TYR A 143 9.07 -22.77 0.98
CA TYR A 143 8.48 -21.53 1.47
C TYR A 143 7.78 -21.74 2.82
N TYR A 144 6.90 -22.75 2.97
CA TYR A 144 6.18 -22.99 4.22
C TYR A 144 7.02 -23.70 5.29
N ALA A 145 8.14 -24.33 4.92
CA ALA A 145 9.14 -24.74 5.87
C ALA A 145 9.84 -23.55 6.54
N ARG A 146 10.05 -22.46 5.79
CA ARG A 146 10.69 -21.23 6.29
C ARG A 146 9.69 -20.25 6.93
N TYR A 147 8.49 -20.17 6.39
CA TYR A 147 7.42 -19.26 6.83
C TYR A 147 6.14 -20.06 7.16
N PRO A 148 6.06 -20.68 8.32
CA PRO A 148 4.99 -21.61 8.66
C PRO A 148 3.60 -20.96 8.60
N ASP A 149 2.67 -21.63 7.90
CA ASP A 149 1.23 -21.44 7.97
C ASP A 149 0.63 -22.85 7.80
N SER A 150 0.14 -23.42 8.88
CA SER A 150 -0.32 -24.81 8.93
C SER A 150 -1.47 -25.09 7.95
N PHE A 151 -2.33 -24.13 7.71
CA PHE A 151 -3.42 -24.25 6.76
C PHE A 151 -2.91 -24.22 5.32
N MET A 152 -2.13 -23.22 4.97
CA MET A 152 -1.63 -23.02 3.61
C MET A 152 -0.60 -24.08 3.20
N ALA A 153 0.24 -24.55 4.14
CA ALA A 153 1.22 -25.60 3.90
C ALA A 153 0.60 -26.94 3.45
N ASN A 154 -0.62 -27.22 3.92
CA ASN A 154 -1.34 -28.47 3.60
C ASN A 154 -2.15 -28.40 2.30
N LEU A 155 -2.21 -27.23 1.64
CA LEU A 155 -2.93 -27.09 0.38
C LEU A 155 -2.20 -27.78 -0.78
N SER A 156 -2.97 -28.46 -1.63
CA SER A 156 -2.43 -29.17 -2.80
C SER A 156 -2.05 -28.17 -3.91
N VAL A 157 -0.78 -28.19 -4.33
CA VAL A 157 -0.29 -27.39 -5.45
C VAL A 157 -0.36 -28.19 -6.75
N ARG A 158 -1.42 -27.99 -7.52
CA ARG A 158 -1.66 -28.63 -8.83
C ARG A 158 -1.13 -27.78 -10.00
N SER A 159 -1.03 -26.49 -9.81
CA SER A 159 -0.54 -25.51 -10.79
C SER A 159 0.07 -24.31 -10.08
N GLU A 160 0.75 -23.44 -10.82
CA GLU A 160 1.28 -22.16 -10.32
C GLU A 160 0.20 -21.31 -9.64
N LEU A 161 -1.02 -21.32 -10.19
CA LEU A 161 -2.14 -20.55 -9.67
C LEU A 161 -2.63 -20.98 -8.27
N ASN A 162 -2.25 -22.17 -7.81
CA ASN A 162 -2.52 -22.65 -6.46
C ASN A 162 -1.47 -22.23 -5.44
N PHE A 163 -0.37 -21.60 -5.88
CA PHE A 163 0.63 -21.02 -5.02
C PHE A 163 0.78 -19.52 -5.33
N GLU A 164 -0.19 -18.76 -4.83
CA GLU A 164 -0.37 -17.34 -5.13
C GLU A 164 0.88 -16.50 -4.86
N PRO A 165 1.65 -16.66 -3.74
CA PRO A 165 2.85 -15.85 -3.51
C PRO A 165 3.93 -16.00 -4.60
N LEU A 166 4.16 -17.22 -5.09
CA LEU A 166 5.10 -17.46 -6.19
C LEU A 166 4.58 -16.88 -7.50
N HIS A 167 3.28 -17.04 -7.75
CA HIS A 167 2.63 -16.49 -8.94
C HIS A 167 2.74 -14.96 -8.97
N ALA A 168 2.47 -14.30 -7.84
CA ALA A 168 2.60 -12.84 -7.71
C ALA A 168 4.04 -12.37 -7.98
N ILE A 169 5.05 -13.01 -7.39
CA ILE A 169 6.47 -12.68 -7.62
C ILE A 169 6.85 -12.87 -9.08
N ARG A 170 6.43 -13.97 -9.72
CA ARG A 170 6.72 -14.19 -11.15
C ARG A 170 6.10 -13.11 -12.03
N LEU A 171 4.82 -12.76 -11.81
CA LEU A 171 4.15 -11.69 -12.54
C LEU A 171 4.84 -10.34 -12.32
N THR A 172 5.16 -10.02 -11.07
CA THR A 172 5.85 -8.79 -10.71
C THR A 172 7.24 -8.69 -11.34
N ALA A 173 8.02 -9.77 -11.30
CA ALA A 173 9.32 -9.83 -11.96
C ALA A 173 9.21 -9.64 -13.50
N GLN A 174 8.12 -10.14 -14.11
CA GLN A 174 7.85 -9.93 -15.52
C GLN A 174 7.46 -8.47 -15.81
N LEU A 175 6.57 -7.87 -15.01
CA LEU A 175 6.18 -6.46 -15.11
C LEU A 175 7.36 -5.50 -14.84
N GLY A 176 8.30 -5.91 -13.96
CA GLY A 176 9.56 -5.21 -13.67
C GLY A 176 10.62 -5.34 -14.77
N GLY A 177 10.35 -6.19 -15.77
CA GLY A 177 11.29 -6.46 -16.86
C GLY A 177 12.51 -7.27 -16.45
N LEU A 178 12.42 -8.05 -15.35
CA LEU A 178 13.50 -8.92 -14.88
C LEU A 178 13.46 -10.29 -15.54
N VAL A 179 12.28 -10.78 -15.88
CA VAL A 179 12.07 -12.03 -16.61
C VAL A 179 11.18 -11.80 -17.82
N ARG A 180 11.33 -12.66 -18.84
CA ARG A 180 10.49 -12.59 -20.04
C ARG A 180 10.13 -13.98 -20.54
N LYS A 181 8.95 -14.12 -21.15
CA LYS A 181 8.56 -15.34 -21.87
C LYS A 181 9.12 -15.30 -23.31
N TYR A 182 9.75 -16.39 -23.71
CA TYR A 182 10.26 -16.54 -25.07
C TYR A 182 10.27 -18.01 -25.49
N LYS A 183 9.67 -18.35 -26.61
CA LYS A 183 9.63 -19.72 -27.21
C LYS A 183 9.28 -20.80 -26.16
N GLY A 184 8.22 -20.58 -25.36
CA GLY A 184 7.75 -21.54 -24.34
C GLY A 184 8.65 -21.65 -23.09
N ARG A 185 9.63 -20.74 -22.92
CA ARG A 185 10.51 -20.68 -21.74
C ARG A 185 10.36 -19.33 -21.02
N LEU A 186 10.64 -19.31 -19.75
CA LEU A 186 10.85 -18.11 -18.94
C LEU A 186 12.36 -17.88 -18.87
N LEU A 187 12.81 -16.71 -19.27
CA LEU A 187 14.23 -16.34 -19.33
C LEU A 187 14.52 -15.14 -18.43
N LEU A 188 15.71 -15.08 -17.85
CA LEU A 188 16.24 -13.86 -17.24
C LEU A 188 16.55 -12.84 -18.35
N THR A 189 16.22 -11.58 -18.13
CA THR A 189 16.60 -10.48 -19.02
C THR A 189 18.02 -10.02 -18.75
N ASN A 190 18.62 -9.26 -19.67
CA ASN A 190 19.93 -8.65 -19.45
C ASN A 190 19.93 -7.69 -18.25
N LYS A 191 18.79 -7.01 -17.99
CA LYS A 191 18.61 -6.18 -16.80
C LYS A 191 18.76 -7.00 -15.53
N CYS A 192 18.08 -8.15 -15.46
CA CYS A 192 18.16 -9.05 -14.31
C CYS A 192 19.57 -9.62 -14.11
N LYS A 193 20.20 -10.11 -15.19
CA LYS A 193 21.57 -10.67 -15.15
C LYS A 193 22.58 -9.64 -14.65
N LYS A 194 22.56 -8.42 -15.20
CA LYS A 194 23.45 -7.34 -14.76
C LYS A 194 23.27 -6.95 -13.29
N ALA A 195 22.03 -6.89 -12.81
CA ALA A 195 21.75 -6.60 -11.41
C ALA A 195 22.20 -7.75 -10.49
N LEU A 196 22.00 -8.99 -10.94
CA LEU A 196 22.44 -10.19 -10.23
C LEU A 196 23.98 -10.24 -10.07
N ASP A 197 24.71 -9.92 -11.15
CA ASP A 197 26.17 -9.93 -11.18
C ASP A 197 26.78 -8.80 -10.32
N ARG A 198 26.11 -7.64 -10.23
CA ARG A 198 26.59 -6.49 -9.44
C ARG A 198 26.36 -6.69 -7.94
N ASN A 199 25.09 -6.78 -7.54
CA ASN A 199 24.68 -6.69 -6.14
C ASN A 199 23.65 -7.75 -5.74
N GLY A 200 23.34 -8.70 -6.64
CA GLY A 200 22.42 -9.80 -6.32
C GLY A 200 21.03 -9.31 -5.89
N LEU A 201 20.51 -9.90 -4.81
CA LEU A 201 19.20 -9.54 -4.27
C LEU A 201 19.15 -8.13 -3.70
N ARG A 202 20.26 -7.53 -3.31
CA ARG A 202 20.32 -6.16 -2.82
C ARG A 202 19.82 -5.15 -3.85
N GLU A 203 20.05 -5.39 -5.14
CA GLU A 203 19.60 -4.57 -6.27
C GLU A 203 18.26 -5.09 -6.85
N LEU A 204 18.08 -6.40 -6.93
CA LEU A 204 16.88 -6.98 -7.54
C LEU A 204 15.62 -6.76 -6.70
N TYR A 205 15.75 -6.76 -5.39
CA TYR A 205 14.61 -6.60 -4.51
C TYR A 205 13.94 -5.21 -4.64
N PRO A 206 14.64 -4.06 -4.60
CA PRO A 206 14.04 -2.76 -4.88
C PRO A 206 13.35 -2.71 -6.24
N LEU A 207 13.93 -3.32 -7.28
CA LEU A 207 13.31 -3.36 -8.62
C LEU A 207 11.98 -4.12 -8.62
N VAL A 208 11.89 -5.23 -7.89
CA VAL A 208 10.65 -6.00 -7.75
C VAL A 208 9.65 -5.24 -6.88
N LEU A 209 10.07 -4.66 -5.77
CA LEU A 209 9.22 -3.84 -4.91
C LEU A 209 8.58 -2.68 -5.68
N HIS A 210 9.37 -1.94 -6.46
CA HIS A 210 8.87 -0.86 -7.32
C HIS A 210 7.89 -1.37 -8.38
N ALA A 211 8.17 -2.53 -8.99
CA ALA A 211 7.26 -3.13 -9.96
C ALA A 211 5.93 -3.57 -9.30
N TYR A 212 5.98 -4.08 -8.07
CA TYR A 212 4.80 -4.45 -7.31
C TYR A 212 3.93 -3.23 -6.97
N ILE A 213 4.56 -2.15 -6.52
CA ILE A 213 3.86 -0.90 -6.18
C ILE A 213 3.24 -0.25 -7.42
N ARG A 214 3.98 -0.16 -8.54
CA ARG A 214 3.60 0.65 -9.71
C ARG A 214 2.83 -0.10 -10.79
N LYS A 215 3.00 -1.42 -10.91
CA LYS A 215 2.56 -2.19 -12.10
C LYS A 215 1.73 -3.42 -11.79
N PHE A 216 1.91 -4.03 -10.62
CA PHE A 216 1.12 -5.19 -10.23
C PHE A 216 -0.23 -4.73 -9.69
N ASN A 217 -1.33 -5.33 -10.17
CA ASN A 217 -2.66 -5.03 -9.64
C ASN A 217 -2.85 -5.71 -8.29
N TRP A 218 -2.98 -4.95 -7.21
CA TRP A 218 -3.15 -5.49 -5.85
C TRP A 218 -4.49 -6.20 -5.65
N ALA A 219 -5.50 -5.90 -6.45
CA ALA A 219 -6.78 -6.59 -6.45
C ALA A 219 -6.75 -7.94 -7.19
N TYR A 220 -5.59 -8.31 -7.77
CA TYR A 220 -5.50 -9.50 -8.56
C TYR A 220 -5.81 -10.77 -7.76
N ARG A 221 -6.94 -11.42 -8.09
CA ARG A 221 -7.40 -12.70 -7.53
C ARG A 221 -7.54 -12.76 -6.00
N ASP A 222 -7.91 -11.67 -5.36
CA ASP A 222 -8.06 -11.64 -3.90
C ASP A 222 -9.51 -11.75 -3.40
N GLY A 223 -10.48 -11.75 -4.31
CA GLY A 223 -11.89 -11.94 -3.99
C GLY A 223 -12.62 -10.67 -3.55
N PHE A 224 -11.93 -9.54 -3.47
CA PHE A 224 -12.54 -8.23 -3.21
C PHE A 224 -12.77 -7.46 -4.51
N GLN A 225 -13.70 -6.52 -4.48
CA GLN A 225 -13.84 -5.55 -5.56
C GLN A 225 -12.54 -4.76 -5.78
N GLU A 226 -12.37 -4.19 -6.96
CA GLU A 226 -11.25 -3.29 -7.22
C GLU A 226 -11.43 -2.00 -6.42
N ILE A 227 -10.41 -1.65 -5.65
CA ILE A 227 -10.27 -0.40 -4.90
C ILE A 227 -8.86 0.10 -5.17
N PRO A 228 -8.62 0.75 -6.32
CA PRO A 228 -7.27 1.17 -6.74
C PRO A 228 -6.61 2.12 -5.76
N PHE A 229 -7.42 2.90 -5.03
CA PHE A 229 -6.94 3.87 -4.07
C PHE A 229 -6.11 3.26 -2.92
N ILE A 230 -6.37 1.98 -2.54
CA ILE A 230 -5.52 1.29 -1.53
C ILE A 230 -4.08 1.15 -2.02
N GLN A 231 -3.90 0.84 -3.31
CA GLN A 231 -2.57 0.77 -3.92
C GLN A 231 -1.97 2.16 -4.13
N GLN A 232 -2.74 3.11 -4.62
CA GLN A 232 -2.31 4.49 -4.83
C GLN A 232 -1.79 5.13 -3.54
N SER A 233 -2.43 4.86 -2.42
CA SER A 233 -2.09 5.37 -1.09
C SER A 233 -1.08 4.51 -0.31
N PHE A 234 -0.31 3.64 -1.00
CA PHE A 234 0.67 2.74 -0.37
C PHE A 234 1.64 3.47 0.55
N LEU A 235 2.05 4.67 0.14
CA LEU A 235 3.02 5.46 0.88
C LEU A 235 2.48 5.97 2.20
N PHE A 236 1.18 6.30 2.27
CA PHE A 236 0.53 6.62 3.53
C PHE A 236 0.48 5.42 4.48
N THR A 237 0.28 4.20 3.95
CA THR A 237 0.41 2.97 4.77
C THR A 237 1.83 2.83 5.34
N LEU A 238 2.88 3.07 4.53
CA LEU A 238 4.26 3.02 5.00
C LEU A 238 4.56 4.13 6.02
N TYR A 239 3.97 5.31 5.85
CA TYR A 239 4.06 6.40 6.82
C TYR A 239 3.43 6.03 8.17
N LEU A 240 2.24 5.44 8.18
CA LEU A 240 1.60 4.94 9.40
C LEU A 240 2.46 3.88 10.09
N LEU A 241 3.04 2.94 9.33
CA LEU A 241 3.95 1.93 9.85
C LEU A 241 5.23 2.55 10.43
N ARG A 242 5.80 3.56 9.77
CA ARG A 242 6.96 4.32 10.30
C ARG A 242 6.61 5.01 11.62
N LYS A 243 5.46 5.68 11.66
CA LYS A 243 5.06 6.53 12.80
C LYS A 243 4.64 5.72 14.03
N TYR A 244 3.92 4.62 13.82
CA TYR A 244 3.28 3.86 14.90
C TYR A 244 3.78 2.43 15.05
N GLY A 245 4.55 1.91 14.10
CA GLY A 245 4.94 0.51 14.03
C GLY A 245 6.15 0.13 14.88
N ASN A 246 6.71 1.00 15.69
CA ASN A 246 7.78 0.67 16.62
C ASN A 246 7.35 -0.34 17.70
N THR A 247 6.06 -0.47 17.95
CA THR A 247 5.43 -1.45 18.84
C THR A 247 4.34 -2.22 18.11
N TRP A 248 4.01 -3.40 18.64
CA TRP A 248 2.90 -4.20 18.11
C TRP A 248 1.57 -3.49 18.29
N ARG A 249 0.79 -3.39 17.20
CA ARG A 249 -0.56 -2.82 17.20
C ARG A 249 -1.52 -3.73 16.43
N PRO A 250 -2.81 -3.76 16.80
CA PRO A 250 -3.81 -4.47 16.00
C PRO A 250 -3.80 -3.96 14.54
N ALA A 251 -4.01 -4.86 13.58
CA ALA A 251 -4.11 -4.46 12.17
C ALA A 251 -5.26 -3.48 11.92
N THR A 252 -6.33 -3.58 12.71
CA THR A 252 -7.47 -2.65 12.70
C THR A 252 -7.07 -1.23 13.06
N PHE A 253 -6.05 -1.02 13.92
CA PHE A 253 -5.52 0.30 14.20
C PHE A 253 -5.07 1.01 12.90
N TYR A 254 -4.38 0.32 12.02
CA TYR A 254 -3.91 0.89 10.75
C TYR A 254 -5.07 1.14 9.78
N SER A 255 -6.02 0.22 9.67
CA SER A 255 -7.19 0.42 8.81
C SER A 255 -8.13 1.51 9.30
N ASP A 256 -8.29 1.70 10.62
CA ASP A 256 -9.09 2.79 11.18
C ASP A 256 -8.44 4.15 10.92
N ASN A 257 -7.11 4.26 11.09
CA ASN A 257 -6.38 5.49 10.79
C ASN A 257 -6.34 5.80 9.29
N TYR A 258 -6.26 4.75 8.45
CA TYR A 258 -6.41 4.88 7.00
C TYR A 258 -7.80 5.42 6.62
N LEU A 259 -8.83 4.85 7.20
CA LEU A 259 -10.22 5.28 6.96
C LEU A 259 -10.50 6.70 7.49
N ARG A 260 -9.85 7.09 8.60
CA ARG A 260 -9.93 8.46 9.13
C ARG A 260 -9.36 9.48 8.15
N ALA A 261 -8.24 9.13 7.48
CA ALA A 261 -7.63 9.99 6.47
C ALA A 261 -8.46 10.05 5.17
N PHE A 262 -9.09 8.94 4.78
CA PHE A 262 -9.78 8.79 3.50
C PHE A 262 -11.21 8.27 3.64
N PRO A 263 -12.11 8.98 4.35
CA PRO A 263 -13.48 8.50 4.59
C PRO A 263 -14.31 8.35 3.32
N MET A 264 -13.97 9.09 2.25
CA MET A 264 -14.67 9.06 0.96
C MET A 264 -14.62 7.66 0.29
N ILE A 265 -13.60 6.85 0.61
CA ILE A 265 -13.45 5.53 0.01
C ILE A 265 -14.62 4.58 0.35
N LEU A 266 -15.35 4.85 1.42
CA LEU A 266 -16.55 4.09 1.78
C LEU A 266 -17.68 4.24 0.76
N GLU A 267 -17.70 5.33 0.01
CA GLU A 267 -18.72 5.58 -1.03
C GLU A 267 -18.48 4.68 -2.25
N GLU A 268 -17.23 4.24 -2.47
CA GLU A 268 -16.86 3.35 -3.55
C GLU A 268 -17.14 1.86 -3.24
N ILE A 269 -17.39 1.52 -1.95
CA ILE A 269 -17.59 0.14 -1.55
C ILE A 269 -19.00 -0.33 -1.89
N GLU A 270 -19.07 -1.41 -2.67
CA GLU A 270 -20.33 -2.06 -2.98
C GLU A 270 -21.02 -2.57 -1.71
N ARG A 271 -22.27 -2.15 -1.51
CA ARG A 271 -23.06 -2.59 -0.35
C ARG A 271 -23.54 -4.01 -0.55
N LYS A 272 -23.16 -4.87 0.36
CA LYS A 272 -23.60 -6.28 0.40
C LYS A 272 -24.63 -6.49 1.50
N PRO A 273 -25.57 -7.43 1.34
CA PRO A 273 -26.44 -7.84 2.43
C PRO A 273 -25.59 -8.36 3.61
N PHE A 274 -25.92 -7.94 4.82
CA PHE A 274 -25.27 -8.39 6.07
C PHE A 274 -23.79 -8.03 6.25
N GLU A 275 -23.27 -7.11 5.45
CA GLU A 275 -21.88 -6.67 5.54
C GLU A 275 -21.80 -5.13 5.43
N GLU A 276 -21.22 -4.48 6.44
CA GLU A 276 -21.03 -3.03 6.40
C GLU A 276 -19.83 -2.68 5.47
N PRO A 277 -19.94 -1.59 4.68
CA PRO A 277 -18.85 -1.14 3.82
C PRO A 277 -17.53 -0.96 4.56
N LYS A 278 -17.58 -0.49 5.81
CA LYS A 278 -16.41 -0.34 6.67
C LYS A 278 -15.68 -1.67 6.90
N ASP A 279 -16.42 -2.73 7.20
CA ASP A 279 -15.82 -4.04 7.49
C ASP A 279 -15.20 -4.66 6.24
N THR A 280 -15.86 -4.49 5.08
CA THR A 280 -15.31 -4.91 3.78
C THR A 280 -14.00 -4.16 3.49
N LEU A 281 -13.98 -2.84 3.66
CA LEU A 281 -12.79 -2.03 3.42
C LEU A 281 -11.66 -2.40 4.37
N GLN A 282 -11.93 -2.58 5.66
CA GLN A 282 -10.93 -2.97 6.64
C GLN A 282 -10.27 -4.29 6.28
N ARG A 283 -11.07 -5.33 5.95
CA ARG A 283 -10.52 -6.63 5.52
C ARG A 283 -9.71 -6.53 4.24
N CYS A 284 -10.20 -5.77 3.26
CA CYS A 284 -9.50 -5.54 2.00
C CYS A 284 -8.17 -4.82 2.21
N TYR A 285 -8.16 -3.74 3.02
CA TYR A 285 -6.95 -2.99 3.35
C TYR A 285 -5.93 -3.86 4.10
N ILE A 286 -6.37 -4.59 5.13
CA ILE A 286 -5.50 -5.49 5.89
C ILE A 286 -4.88 -6.54 4.96
N LEU A 287 -5.66 -7.14 4.06
CA LEU A 287 -5.15 -8.11 3.11
C LEU A 287 -4.15 -7.49 2.13
N ARG A 288 -4.53 -6.39 1.44
CA ARG A 288 -3.72 -5.81 0.36
C ARG A 288 -2.52 -5.04 0.89
N ALA A 289 -2.76 -4.08 1.79
CA ALA A 289 -1.73 -3.16 2.24
C ALA A 289 -0.84 -3.74 3.34
N LEU A 290 -1.39 -4.52 4.29
CA LEU A 290 -0.60 -5.04 5.39
C LEU A 290 -0.05 -6.45 5.11
N GLN A 291 -0.87 -7.40 4.64
CA GLN A 291 -0.41 -8.79 4.44
C GLN A 291 0.35 -8.98 3.12
N LYS A 292 -0.31 -8.67 1.97
CA LYS A 292 0.24 -8.92 0.62
C LYS A 292 1.29 -7.90 0.18
N PHE A 293 1.29 -6.72 0.77
CA PHE A 293 2.31 -5.71 0.51
C PHE A 293 3.32 -5.64 1.67
N ALA A 294 3.00 -4.96 2.77
CA ALA A 294 3.99 -4.69 3.82
C ALA A 294 4.59 -5.98 4.42
N GLY A 295 3.77 -6.97 4.77
CA GLY A 295 4.22 -8.22 5.37
C GLY A 295 4.92 -9.15 4.39
N PHE A 296 4.45 -9.23 3.15
CA PHE A 296 5.07 -10.08 2.14
C PHE A 296 6.45 -9.56 1.72
N PHE A 297 6.58 -8.25 1.59
CA PHE A 297 7.86 -7.58 1.31
C PHE A 297 8.70 -7.34 2.58
N GLY A 298 8.28 -7.82 3.74
CA GLY A 298 9.06 -7.73 4.98
C GLY A 298 9.24 -6.31 5.52
N LEU A 299 8.38 -5.37 5.13
CA LEU A 299 8.36 -3.98 5.64
C LEU A 299 7.68 -3.91 7.02
N ALA A 300 6.84 -4.92 7.30
CA ALA A 300 6.21 -5.14 8.59
C ALA A 300 6.20 -6.62 8.95
N ASP A 301 6.32 -6.91 10.24
CA ASP A 301 5.98 -8.20 10.82
C ASP A 301 4.48 -8.25 11.08
N LEU A 302 3.86 -9.38 10.74
CA LEU A 302 2.46 -9.67 11.06
C LEU A 302 2.39 -10.96 11.87
N GLU A 303 1.67 -10.89 12.97
CA GLU A 303 1.41 -12.05 13.82
C GLU A 303 -0.09 -12.25 13.96
N GLN A 304 -0.56 -13.47 13.68
CA GLN A 304 -1.95 -13.84 13.91
C GLN A 304 -2.17 -14.03 15.41
N VAL A 305 -3.17 -13.34 15.95
CA VAL A 305 -3.51 -13.39 17.39
C VAL A 305 -4.80 -14.17 17.69
N SER A 306 -5.64 -14.39 16.67
CA SER A 306 -6.85 -15.22 16.79
C SER A 306 -6.58 -16.67 16.40
N GLU A 307 -7.23 -17.61 17.06
CA GLU A 307 -7.22 -19.02 16.67
C GLU A 307 -8.26 -19.27 15.56
N GLY A 308 -7.89 -20.11 14.58
CA GLY A 308 -8.78 -20.57 13.52
C GLY A 308 -8.63 -19.87 12.17
N PRO A 309 -9.26 -20.44 11.12
CA PRO A 309 -9.11 -19.96 9.76
C PRO A 309 -10.06 -18.81 9.38
N ILE A 310 -11.13 -18.60 10.17
CA ILE A 310 -12.18 -17.61 9.91
C ILE A 310 -11.95 -16.41 10.85
N ASN A 311 -12.11 -15.18 10.33
CA ASN A 311 -11.91 -13.92 11.07
C ASN A 311 -10.54 -13.82 11.74
N ARG A 312 -9.49 -14.04 10.97
CA ARG A 312 -8.11 -13.91 11.45
C ARG A 312 -7.82 -12.46 11.86
N GLU A 313 -7.47 -12.31 13.13
CA GLU A 313 -6.96 -11.05 13.66
C GLU A 313 -5.44 -11.04 13.64
N TYR A 314 -4.87 -9.88 13.32
CA TYR A 314 -3.43 -9.70 13.24
C TYR A 314 -2.98 -8.54 14.09
N ARG A 315 -1.78 -8.64 14.64
CA ARG A 315 -1.01 -7.49 15.09
C ARG A 315 0.15 -7.25 14.16
N VAL A 316 0.55 -6.00 14.05
CA VAL A 316 1.50 -5.51 13.05
C VAL A 316 2.56 -4.65 13.73
N ARG A 317 3.80 -4.83 13.32
CA ARG A 317 4.95 -4.02 13.73
C ARG A 317 5.84 -3.75 12.53
N SER A 318 6.39 -2.54 12.39
CA SER A 318 7.36 -2.23 11.34
C SER A 318 8.69 -2.95 11.56
N THR A 319 9.38 -3.26 10.48
CA THR A 319 10.72 -3.86 10.52
C THR A 319 11.82 -2.82 10.26
N GLY A 320 13.07 -3.21 10.49
CA GLY A 320 14.24 -2.40 10.11
C GLY A 320 14.33 -2.17 8.60
N LEU A 321 13.89 -3.14 7.79
CA LEU A 321 13.91 -3.05 6.33
C LEU A 321 13.06 -1.88 5.80
N LEU A 322 11.97 -1.50 6.48
CA LEU A 322 11.19 -0.33 6.09
C LEU A 322 12.05 0.94 6.03
N LYS A 323 13.01 1.11 6.94
CA LYS A 323 13.92 2.27 6.97
C LYS A 323 14.97 2.23 5.87
N GLU A 324 15.32 1.02 5.40
CA GLU A 324 16.28 0.84 4.31
C GLU A 324 15.63 1.07 2.94
N VAL A 325 14.37 0.67 2.75
CA VAL A 325 13.64 0.82 1.48
C VAL A 325 13.03 2.18 1.26
N VAL A 326 12.75 2.94 2.34
CA VAL A 326 12.18 4.29 2.25
C VAL A 326 12.92 5.21 3.20
N ARG A 327 13.62 6.19 2.64
CA ARG A 327 14.27 7.28 3.39
C ARG A 327 13.34 8.48 3.40
N TRP A 328 13.06 8.97 4.60
CA TRP A 328 12.12 10.06 4.85
C TRP A 328 12.85 11.33 5.25
N SER A 329 12.46 12.45 4.66
CA SER A 329 12.95 13.80 4.97
C SER A 329 11.83 14.70 5.54
N LEU A 330 10.84 14.07 6.22
CA LEU A 330 9.67 14.71 6.85
C LEU A 330 9.99 15.24 8.23
#